data_f20c7b108eb033ec098269f55fd09e1f
#
_entry.id   f20c7b108eb033ec098269f55fd09e1f
#
_cell.length_a   1.000
_cell.length_b   1.000
_cell.length_c   1.000
_cell.angle_alpha   90.00
_cell.angle_beta   90.00
_cell.angle_gamma   90.00
#
_symmetry.space_group_name_H-M   'P 1'
#
loop_
_entity.id
_entity.type
_entity.pdbx_description
1 polymer ?
#
loop_
_entity_poly.entity_id
_entity_poly.type
_entity_poly.pdbx_seq_one_letter_code
_entity_poly.pdbx_strand_id
1 'polypeptide(L)'
;MFCLTSSLEDYLEIIYILSERGLKVGITDIAKALVVSKPSATKAIKILKNENLVSQEKYGKIMLTKEGEKAAITVYDKHKVISKFLNKVLGVSEKTAEIDACKIEHILSKETVNGIKNYLENGKM
;
A
#
# COMPACT_ATOMS: atom_id res chain seq x y z
N MET A 1 0.88 -9.81 -17.23
CA MET A 1 0.57 -8.83 -16.20
C MET A 1 1.45 -9.06 -14.98
N PHE A 2 2.10 -8.03 -14.51
CA PHE A 2 2.98 -8.13 -13.35
C PHE A 2 2.13 -8.25 -12.06
N CYS A 3 2.46 -9.24 -11.24
CA CYS A 3 1.76 -9.47 -9.97
C CYS A 3 2.74 -9.18 -8.83
N LEU A 4 2.45 -8.16 -8.04
CA LEU A 4 3.29 -7.80 -6.91
C LEU A 4 3.03 -8.71 -5.72
N THR A 5 4.09 -9.03 -4.98
CA THR A 5 3.94 -9.71 -3.70
C THR A 5 3.36 -8.72 -2.69
N SER A 6 2.79 -9.24 -1.62
CA SER A 6 2.22 -8.37 -0.57
C SER A 6 3.25 -7.41 0.02
N SER A 7 4.49 -7.87 0.20
CA SER A 7 5.53 -7.00 0.74
C SER A 7 5.89 -5.86 -0.22
N LEU A 8 5.94 -6.12 -1.52
CA LEU A 8 6.23 -5.07 -2.50
C LEU A 8 5.10 -4.05 -2.54
N GLU A 9 3.86 -4.49 -2.38
CA GLU A 9 2.72 -3.58 -2.28
C GLU A 9 2.83 -2.67 -1.06
N ASP A 10 3.28 -3.21 0.07
CA ASP A 10 3.53 -2.41 1.28
C ASP A 10 4.56 -1.31 1.03
N TYR A 11 5.62 -1.61 0.27
CA TYR A 11 6.62 -0.61 -0.08
C TYR A 11 6.02 0.50 -0.93
N LEU A 12 5.23 0.15 -1.94
CA LEU A 12 4.57 1.17 -2.78
C LEU A 12 3.65 2.04 -1.94
N GLU A 13 2.88 1.44 -1.07
CA GLU A 13 1.93 2.17 -0.22
C GLU A 13 2.65 3.15 0.70
N ILE A 14 3.74 2.72 1.36
CA ILE A 14 4.44 3.60 2.30
C ILE A 14 5.13 4.75 1.57
N ILE A 15 5.69 4.50 0.38
CA ILE A 15 6.30 5.56 -0.41
C ILE A 15 5.24 6.60 -0.77
N TYR A 16 4.07 6.15 -1.18
CA TYR A 16 2.95 7.03 -1.50
C TYR A 16 2.55 7.89 -0.30
N ILE A 17 2.34 7.26 0.86
CA ILE A 17 1.92 7.96 2.08
C ILE A 17 2.96 9.01 2.49
N LEU A 18 4.24 8.64 2.51
CA LEU A 18 5.31 9.57 2.91
C LEU A 18 5.45 10.72 1.92
N SER A 19 5.31 10.44 0.63
CA SER A 19 5.38 11.47 -0.42
C SER A 19 4.22 12.46 -0.32
N GLU A 20 3.02 11.98 -0.01
CA GLU A 20 1.85 12.84 0.16
C GLU A 20 2.01 13.79 1.35
N ARG A 21 2.81 13.42 2.34
CA ARG A 21 3.12 14.27 3.49
C ARG A 21 4.21 15.30 3.18
N GLY A 22 4.70 15.32 1.93
CA GLY A 22 5.75 16.25 1.51
C GLY A 22 7.15 15.87 1.99
N LEU A 23 7.33 14.64 2.44
CA LEU A 23 8.61 14.18 2.94
C LEU A 23 9.50 13.66 1.81
N LYS A 24 10.81 13.88 1.95
CA LYS A 24 11.77 13.23 1.06
C LYS A 24 11.94 11.81 1.53
N VAL A 25 11.77 10.86 0.61
CA VAL A 25 11.75 9.43 0.95
C VAL A 25 13.08 8.80 0.56
N GLY A 26 13.81 8.32 1.54
CA GLY A 26 15.05 7.56 1.34
C GLY A 26 14.88 6.14 1.88
N ILE A 27 15.89 5.31 1.65
CA ILE A 27 15.89 3.92 2.12
C ILE A 27 15.68 3.84 3.64
N THR A 28 16.34 4.72 4.39
CA THR A 28 16.25 4.73 5.85
C THR A 28 14.82 5.00 6.32
N ASP A 29 14.14 5.94 5.66
CA ASP A 29 12.74 6.29 6.01
C ASP A 29 11.81 5.11 5.76
N ILE A 30 11.99 4.44 4.63
CA ILE A 30 11.18 3.27 4.28
C ILE A 30 11.43 2.13 5.27
N ALA A 31 12.71 1.85 5.55
CA ALA A 31 13.07 0.77 6.46
C ALA A 31 12.47 0.98 7.84
N LYS A 32 12.52 2.21 8.35
CA LYS A 32 11.93 2.56 9.65
C LYS A 32 10.41 2.40 9.63
N ALA A 33 9.76 2.92 8.60
CA ALA A 33 8.30 2.89 8.51
C ALA A 33 7.76 1.46 8.45
N LEU A 34 8.44 0.58 7.71
CA LEU A 34 8.00 -0.81 7.56
C LEU A 34 8.62 -1.76 8.58
N VAL A 35 9.50 -1.26 9.44
CA VAL A 35 10.21 -2.06 10.45
C VAL A 35 10.95 -3.23 9.80
N VAL A 36 11.73 -2.91 8.79
CA VAL A 36 12.59 -3.90 8.09
C VAL A 36 14.03 -3.39 8.09
N SER A 37 14.96 -4.28 7.74
CA SER A 37 16.37 -3.90 7.64
C SER A 37 16.62 -3.05 6.40
N LYS A 38 17.68 -2.24 6.43
CA LYS A 38 18.08 -1.47 5.26
C LYS A 38 18.40 -2.34 4.05
N PRO A 39 19.14 -3.46 4.20
CA PRO A 39 19.35 -4.37 3.06
C PRO A 39 18.07 -4.90 2.46
N SER A 40 17.08 -5.24 3.29
CA SER A 40 15.77 -5.71 2.80
C SER A 40 15.07 -4.61 2.00
N ALA A 41 15.06 -3.39 2.53
CA ALA A 41 14.46 -2.25 1.84
C ALA A 41 15.18 -1.96 0.52
N THR A 42 16.51 -1.99 0.52
CA THR A 42 17.31 -1.77 -0.68
C THR A 42 16.97 -2.80 -1.77
N LYS A 43 16.86 -4.06 -1.37
CA LYS A 43 16.51 -5.15 -2.30
C LYS A 43 15.12 -4.94 -2.90
N ALA A 44 14.15 -4.59 -2.07
CA ALA A 44 12.77 -4.35 -2.53
C ALA A 44 12.72 -3.18 -3.50
N ILE A 45 13.40 -2.08 -3.18
CA ILE A 45 13.42 -0.91 -4.05
C ILE A 45 14.09 -1.24 -5.40
N LYS A 46 15.13 -2.07 -5.39
CA LYS A 46 15.77 -2.51 -6.62
C LYS A 46 14.79 -3.27 -7.51
N ILE A 47 14.00 -4.15 -6.92
CA ILE A 47 12.98 -4.91 -7.67
C ILE A 47 11.95 -3.94 -8.26
N LEU A 48 11.46 -3.00 -7.46
CA LEU A 48 10.47 -2.03 -7.92
C LEU A 48 11.03 -1.10 -9.01
N LYS A 49 12.31 -0.76 -8.94
CA LYS A 49 12.97 0.01 -10.00
C LYS A 49 13.01 -0.79 -11.30
N ASN A 50 13.35 -2.07 -11.23
CA ASN A 50 13.39 -2.94 -12.41
C ASN A 50 12.01 -3.08 -13.05
N GLU A 51 10.96 -2.99 -12.26
CA GLU A 51 9.57 -3.06 -12.75
C GLU A 51 9.02 -1.68 -13.14
N ASN A 52 9.87 -0.65 -13.12
CA ASN A 52 9.51 0.72 -13.48
C ASN A 52 8.40 1.32 -12.61
N LEU A 53 8.35 0.93 -11.34
CA LEU A 53 7.36 1.45 -10.39
C LEU A 53 7.92 2.54 -9.50
N VAL A 54 9.24 2.57 -9.30
CA VAL A 54 9.91 3.64 -8.57
C VAL A 54 11.14 4.11 -9.35
N SER A 55 11.53 5.34 -9.08
CA SER A 55 12.80 5.90 -9.54
C SER A 55 13.60 6.36 -8.33
N GLN A 56 14.91 6.45 -8.49
CA GLN A 56 15.78 6.90 -7.41
C GLN A 56 16.73 7.97 -7.93
N GLU A 57 16.72 9.12 -7.26
CA GLU A 57 17.60 10.21 -7.63
C GLU A 57 19.02 9.97 -7.15
N LYS A 58 19.94 10.77 -7.69
CA LYS A 58 21.38 10.68 -7.46
C LYS A 58 21.77 10.61 -5.98
N TYR A 59 21.03 11.26 -5.10
CA TYR A 59 21.32 11.29 -3.66
C TYR A 59 20.36 10.42 -2.84
N GLY A 60 19.82 9.38 -3.48
CA GLY A 60 19.05 8.38 -2.77
C GLY A 60 17.57 8.67 -2.59
N LYS A 61 17.08 9.81 -3.04
CA LYS A 61 15.64 10.11 -2.96
C LYS A 61 14.84 9.18 -3.86
N ILE A 62 13.83 8.56 -3.30
CA ILE A 62 12.99 7.58 -4.00
C ILE A 62 11.65 8.22 -4.32
N MET A 63 11.18 8.02 -5.55
CA MET A 63 9.92 8.56 -6.01
C MET A 63 9.15 7.49 -6.78
N LEU A 64 7.82 7.56 -6.72
CA LEU A 64 6.98 6.69 -7.54
C LEU A 64 6.96 7.21 -8.97
N THR A 65 6.97 6.27 -9.92
CA THR A 65 6.66 6.59 -11.30
C THR A 65 5.15 6.74 -11.43
N LYS A 66 4.64 7.10 -12.61
CA LYS A 66 3.20 7.15 -12.84
C LYS A 66 2.56 5.79 -12.60
N GLU A 67 3.20 4.74 -13.08
CA GLU A 67 2.72 3.36 -12.89
C GLU A 67 2.77 2.97 -11.42
N GLY A 68 3.83 3.35 -10.72
CA GLY A 68 3.98 3.10 -9.30
C GLY A 68 2.93 3.82 -8.48
N GLU A 69 2.62 5.06 -8.84
CA GLU A 69 1.58 5.84 -8.15
C GLU A 69 0.21 5.20 -8.32
N LYS A 70 -0.13 4.76 -9.54
CA LYS A 70 -1.39 4.05 -9.77
C LYS A 70 -1.49 2.78 -8.95
N ALA A 71 -0.42 2.01 -8.90
CA ALA A 71 -0.38 0.78 -8.13
C ALA A 71 -0.54 1.08 -6.63
N ALA A 72 0.16 2.10 -6.13
CA ALA A 72 0.10 2.48 -4.72
C ALA A 72 -1.30 2.96 -4.32
N ILE A 73 -1.94 3.77 -5.16
CA ILE A 73 -3.29 4.27 -4.91
C ILE A 73 -4.27 3.10 -4.85
N THR A 74 -4.14 2.12 -5.75
CA THR A 74 -5.00 0.94 -5.75
C THR A 74 -4.89 0.17 -4.43
N VAL A 75 -3.67 -0.04 -3.94
CA VAL A 75 -3.46 -0.72 -2.66
C VAL A 75 -4.04 0.09 -1.51
N TYR A 76 -3.78 1.39 -1.51
CA TYR A 76 -4.25 2.29 -0.45
C TYR A 76 -5.79 2.36 -0.41
N ASP A 77 -6.43 2.44 -1.57
CA ASP A 77 -7.90 2.44 -1.66
C ASP A 77 -8.49 1.14 -1.12
N LYS A 78 -7.88 -0.01 -1.47
CA LYS A 78 -8.30 -1.30 -0.92
C LYS A 78 -8.24 -1.29 0.60
N HIS A 79 -7.13 -0.81 1.14
CA HIS A 79 -6.96 -0.73 2.59
C HIS A 79 -8.08 0.06 3.24
N LYS A 80 -8.37 1.27 2.72
CA LYS A 80 -9.40 2.14 3.28
C LYS A 80 -10.80 1.51 3.19
N VAL A 81 -11.11 0.90 2.07
CA VAL A 81 -12.42 0.26 1.85
C VAL A 81 -12.61 -0.90 2.84
N ILE A 82 -11.60 -1.75 2.97
CA ILE A 82 -11.67 -2.90 3.87
C ILE A 82 -11.75 -2.45 5.33
N SER A 83 -10.91 -1.52 5.72
CA SER A 83 -10.90 -1.00 7.10
C SER A 83 -12.24 -0.41 7.46
N LYS A 84 -12.82 0.38 6.57
CA LYS A 84 -14.12 1.00 6.79
C LYS A 84 -15.22 -0.05 6.94
N PHE A 85 -15.19 -1.09 6.10
CA PHE A 85 -16.17 -2.17 6.19
C PHE A 85 -16.08 -2.88 7.54
N LEU A 86 -14.88 -3.25 7.97
CA LEU A 86 -14.67 -3.93 9.24
C LEU A 86 -15.17 -3.09 10.42
N ASN A 87 -14.88 -1.81 10.39
CA ASN A 87 -15.28 -0.92 11.47
C ASN A 87 -16.77 -0.58 11.43
N LYS A 88 -17.27 -0.11 10.31
CA LYS A 88 -18.65 0.40 10.21
C LYS A 88 -19.71 -0.68 10.11
N VAL A 89 -19.42 -1.77 9.42
CA VAL A 89 -20.41 -2.83 9.19
C VAL A 89 -20.31 -3.92 10.25
N LEU A 90 -19.09 -4.40 10.52
CA LEU A 90 -18.90 -5.51 11.45
C LEU A 90 -18.70 -5.05 12.90
N GLY A 91 -18.54 -3.76 13.14
CA GLY A 91 -18.36 -3.24 14.50
C GLY A 91 -16.98 -3.50 15.10
N VAL A 92 -16.00 -3.87 14.28
CA VAL A 92 -14.63 -4.06 14.75
C VAL A 92 -14.03 -2.70 15.09
N SER A 93 -13.24 -2.64 16.16
CA SER A 93 -12.61 -1.38 16.56
C SER A 93 -11.73 -0.82 15.43
N GLU A 94 -11.55 0.49 15.41
CA GLU A 94 -10.71 1.13 14.38
C GLU A 94 -9.31 0.55 14.35
N LYS A 95 -8.72 0.33 15.53
CA LYS A 95 -7.37 -0.23 15.64
C LYS A 95 -7.29 -1.63 15.03
N THR A 96 -8.21 -2.50 15.39
CA THR A 96 -8.23 -3.88 14.86
C THR A 96 -8.55 -3.87 13.37
N ALA A 97 -9.47 -3.00 12.93
CA ALA A 97 -9.82 -2.88 11.52
C ALA A 97 -8.60 -2.48 10.68
N GLU A 98 -7.79 -1.54 11.16
CA GLU A 98 -6.57 -1.14 10.47
C GLU A 98 -5.57 -2.28 10.36
N ILE A 99 -5.37 -3.01 11.45
CA ILE A 99 -4.42 -4.14 11.47
C ILE A 99 -4.88 -5.25 10.51
N ASP A 100 -6.15 -5.62 10.60
CA ASP A 100 -6.68 -6.70 9.76
C ASP A 100 -6.74 -6.31 8.30
N ALA A 101 -7.14 -5.07 8.00
CA ALA A 101 -7.17 -4.58 6.62
C ALA A 101 -5.78 -4.63 5.98
N CYS A 102 -4.74 -4.27 6.74
CA CYS A 102 -3.37 -4.32 6.26
C CYS A 102 -2.96 -5.72 5.81
N LYS A 103 -3.50 -6.73 6.46
CA LYS A 103 -3.20 -8.13 6.13
C LYS A 103 -4.06 -8.65 4.97
N ILE A 104 -5.37 -8.44 5.04
CA ILE A 104 -6.28 -9.07 4.08
C ILE A 104 -6.35 -8.33 2.74
N GLU A 105 -5.95 -7.07 2.68
CA GLU A 105 -5.98 -6.31 1.42
C GLU A 105 -5.16 -6.99 0.31
N HIS A 106 -4.14 -7.74 0.69
CA HIS A 106 -3.25 -8.38 -0.27
C HIS A 106 -3.78 -9.71 -0.80
N ILE A 107 -4.81 -10.27 -0.16
CA ILE A 107 -5.32 -11.59 -0.53
C ILE A 107 -6.74 -11.56 -1.08
N LEU A 108 -7.48 -10.48 -0.89
CA LEU A 108 -8.83 -10.37 -1.40
C LEU A 108 -8.84 -10.16 -2.91
N SER A 109 -9.77 -10.84 -3.58
CA SER A 109 -9.96 -10.65 -5.02
C SER A 109 -10.56 -9.27 -5.28
N LYS A 110 -10.39 -8.82 -6.52
CA LYS A 110 -11.00 -7.57 -6.97
C LYS A 110 -12.54 -7.63 -6.85
N GLU A 111 -13.11 -8.78 -7.14
CA GLU A 111 -14.56 -9.00 -7.03
C GLU A 111 -15.03 -8.77 -5.59
N THR A 112 -14.34 -9.34 -4.61
CA THR A 112 -14.68 -9.18 -3.20
C THR A 112 -14.56 -7.73 -2.77
N VAL A 113 -13.46 -7.06 -3.15
CA VAL A 113 -13.25 -5.65 -2.80
C VAL A 113 -14.36 -4.78 -3.40
N ASN A 114 -14.73 -5.02 -4.66
CA ASN A 114 -15.81 -4.29 -5.31
C ASN A 114 -17.17 -4.53 -4.62
N GLY A 115 -17.42 -5.76 -4.16
CA GLY A 115 -18.62 -6.08 -3.39
C GLY A 115 -18.70 -5.31 -2.09
N ILE A 116 -17.58 -5.23 -1.37
CA ILE A 116 -17.48 -4.47 -0.14
C ILE A 116 -17.73 -2.98 -0.42
N LYS A 117 -17.11 -2.46 -1.47
CA LYS A 117 -17.27 -1.06 -1.86
C LYS A 117 -18.71 -0.72 -2.19
N ASN A 118 -19.37 -1.58 -2.96
CA ASN A 118 -20.79 -1.41 -3.28
C ASN A 118 -21.67 -1.41 -2.03
N TYR A 119 -21.39 -2.31 -1.10
CA TYR A 119 -22.13 -2.35 0.16
C TYR A 119 -21.98 -1.04 0.93
N LEU A 120 -20.76 -0.50 1.02
CA LEU A 120 -20.51 0.74 1.73
C LEU A 120 -21.22 1.93 1.09
N GLU A 121 -21.29 1.96 -0.24
CA GLU A 121 -21.93 3.05 -0.99
C GLU A 121 -23.45 2.97 -0.94
N ASN A 122 -24.01 1.76 -1.03
CA ASN A 122 -25.45 1.56 -1.17
C ASN A 122 -26.14 1.05 0.09
N GLY A 123 -25.38 0.70 1.13
CA GLY A 123 -25.92 0.19 2.38
C GLY A 123 -26.47 -1.22 2.32
N LYS A 124 -26.29 -1.92 1.21
CA LYS A 124 -26.75 -3.32 1.05
C LYS A 124 -26.04 -3.97 -0.13
N MET A 125 -26.08 -5.28 -0.13
CA MET A 125 -25.51 -6.06 -1.22
C MET A 125 -26.42 -6.14 -2.42
#